data_7d0fd71609ca34f28c4bacc19f322525
#
_entry.id   7d0fd71609ca34f28c4bacc19f322525
#
_cell.length_a   1.000
_cell.length_b   1.000
_cell.length_c   1.000
_cell.angle_alpha   90.00
_cell.angle_beta   90.00
_cell.angle_gamma   90.00
#
_symmetry.space_group_name_H-M   'P 1'
#
loop_
_entity.id
_entity.type
_entity.pdbx_description
1 polymer ?
#
loop_
_entity_poly.entity_id
_entity_poly.type
_entity_poly.pdbx_seq_one_letter_code
_entity_poly.pdbx_strand_id
1 'polypeptide(L)'
;MRRLATLVALSLTLLLPSPGSARRQGDLRYPFDQVWNAALRMVRVDMRLPVTDRDAEAGYLLFEYLDHGKRFAGSLELVRGERGQRPITKAVVQVQGMPSYVEQMMFDKLERKLRDEFGEPLEPVKPAPAKPTEKKPPADDNGELPAEPAPEPFQ
;
A
#
# COMPACT_ATOMS: atom_id res chain seq x y z
N MET A 1 -4.21 -52.49 -16.19
CA MET A 1 -3.60 -51.83 -15.01
C MET A 1 -2.45 -50.83 -15.36
N ARG A 2 -1.89 -50.84 -16.55
CA ARG A 2 -0.79 -49.89 -16.95
C ARG A 2 -1.26 -48.46 -17.28
N ARG A 3 -2.52 -48.24 -17.62
CA ARG A 3 -3.05 -46.94 -18.04
C ARG A 3 -3.48 -46.02 -16.89
N LEU A 4 -3.70 -46.55 -15.70
CA LEU A 4 -4.03 -45.74 -14.51
C LEU A 4 -2.82 -45.11 -13.84
N ALA A 5 -1.62 -45.72 -13.98
CA ALA A 5 -0.40 -45.20 -13.42
C ALA A 5 0.10 -43.92 -14.14
N THR A 6 -0.22 -43.78 -15.45
CA THR A 6 0.19 -42.62 -16.27
C THR A 6 -0.62 -41.37 -15.95
N LEU A 7 -1.87 -41.49 -15.53
CA LEU A 7 -2.72 -40.35 -15.18
C LEU A 7 -2.38 -39.77 -13.79
N VAL A 8 -1.89 -40.58 -12.87
CA VAL A 8 -1.46 -40.10 -11.54
C VAL A 8 -0.14 -39.34 -11.63
N ALA A 9 0.76 -39.72 -12.53
CA ALA A 9 2.04 -39.01 -12.73
C ALA A 9 1.86 -37.62 -13.37
N LEU A 10 0.81 -37.42 -14.19
CA LEU A 10 0.55 -36.14 -14.85
C LEU A 10 -0.08 -35.11 -13.92
N SER A 11 -0.82 -35.53 -12.87
CA SER A 11 -1.45 -34.62 -11.93
C SER A 11 -0.51 -34.08 -10.83
N LEU A 12 0.64 -34.71 -10.63
CA LEU A 12 1.62 -34.30 -9.61
C LEU A 12 2.54 -33.16 -10.07
N THR A 13 2.63 -32.92 -11.37
CA THR A 13 3.48 -31.85 -11.94
C THR A 13 2.87 -30.43 -11.83
N LEU A 14 1.58 -30.29 -11.45
CA LEU A 14 0.93 -28.98 -11.35
C LEU A 14 1.14 -28.26 -9.98
N LEU A 15 1.82 -28.87 -9.03
CA LEU A 15 2.04 -28.35 -7.67
C LEU A 15 3.44 -27.76 -7.45
N LEU A 16 4.18 -27.46 -8.52
CA LEU A 16 5.44 -26.73 -8.34
C LEU A 16 5.12 -25.30 -7.95
N PRO A 17 5.55 -24.86 -6.73
CA PRO A 17 5.39 -23.46 -6.35
C PRO A 17 6.11 -22.59 -7.38
N SER A 18 5.35 -21.70 -8.03
CA SER A 18 5.93 -20.64 -8.85
C SER A 18 6.96 -19.88 -8.01
N PRO A 19 8.18 -19.62 -8.49
CA PRO A 19 9.11 -18.75 -7.76
C PRO A 19 8.43 -17.40 -7.61
N GLY A 20 7.88 -17.16 -6.42
CA GLY A 20 7.27 -15.87 -6.09
C GLY A 20 8.35 -14.81 -6.22
N SER A 21 8.19 -13.85 -7.13
CA SER A 21 9.00 -12.65 -7.13
C SER A 21 8.86 -12.01 -5.77
N ALA A 22 9.93 -11.95 -5.00
CA ALA A 22 9.96 -11.21 -3.77
C ALA A 22 9.64 -9.75 -4.09
N ARG A 23 8.68 -9.18 -3.37
CA ARG A 23 8.21 -7.81 -3.57
C ARG A 23 8.18 -7.14 -2.21
N ARG A 24 9.04 -6.16 -2.00
CA ARG A 24 9.04 -5.40 -0.76
C ARG A 24 8.07 -4.23 -0.89
N GLN A 25 7.12 -4.15 0.04
CA GLN A 25 6.18 -3.04 0.12
C GLN A 25 6.08 -2.50 1.55
N GLY A 26 5.77 -1.22 1.68
CA GLY A 26 5.53 -0.58 2.97
C GLY A 26 4.88 0.79 2.82
N ASP A 27 4.33 1.27 3.91
CA ASP A 27 3.72 2.58 4.01
C ASP A 27 4.74 3.58 4.57
N LEU A 28 5.09 4.57 3.76
CA LEU A 28 5.95 5.69 4.13
C LEU A 28 5.06 6.85 4.60
N ARG A 29 5.29 7.35 5.81
CA ARG A 29 4.48 8.42 6.43
C ARG A 29 4.97 9.80 6.00
N TYR A 30 5.09 9.97 4.69
CA TYR A 30 5.52 11.19 4.03
C TYR A 30 4.60 11.48 2.84
N PRO A 31 4.42 12.76 2.47
CA PRO A 31 3.70 13.13 1.26
C PRO A 31 4.38 12.54 0.01
N PHE A 32 3.58 12.26 -1.00
CA PHE A 32 4.05 11.64 -2.25
C PHE A 32 5.23 12.37 -2.88
N ASP A 33 5.17 13.70 -2.96
CA ASP A 33 6.22 14.49 -3.63
C ASP A 33 7.58 14.38 -2.92
N GLN A 34 7.58 14.29 -1.59
CA GLN A 34 8.79 14.05 -0.81
C GLN A 34 9.37 12.68 -1.10
N VAL A 35 8.50 11.64 -1.09
CA VAL A 35 8.92 10.27 -1.38
C VAL A 35 9.41 10.12 -2.81
N TRP A 36 8.74 10.74 -3.77
CA TRP A 36 9.12 10.73 -5.17
C TRP A 36 10.52 11.33 -5.39
N ASN A 37 10.74 12.52 -4.84
CA ASN A 37 12.03 13.22 -4.97
C ASN A 37 13.17 12.43 -4.28
N ALA A 38 12.93 11.89 -3.09
CA ALA A 38 13.89 11.06 -2.38
C ALA A 38 14.22 9.78 -3.15
N ALA A 39 13.19 9.09 -3.68
CA ALA A 39 13.34 7.88 -4.46
C ALA A 39 14.16 8.11 -5.74
N LEU A 40 13.84 9.15 -6.48
CA LEU A 40 14.57 9.51 -7.70
C LEU A 40 16.04 9.83 -7.43
N ARG A 41 16.33 10.60 -6.36
CA ARG A 41 17.70 10.89 -5.94
C ARG A 41 18.42 9.63 -5.47
N MET A 42 17.75 8.79 -4.66
CA MET A 42 18.33 7.53 -4.18
C MET A 42 18.78 6.65 -5.35
N VAL A 43 17.91 6.43 -6.32
CA VAL A 43 18.24 5.58 -7.48
C VAL A 43 19.35 6.18 -8.32
N ARG A 44 19.21 7.46 -8.73
CA ARG A 44 20.14 8.10 -9.69
C ARG A 44 21.46 8.55 -9.07
N VAL A 45 21.44 9.11 -7.87
CA VAL A 45 22.59 9.77 -7.26
C VAL A 45 23.29 8.83 -6.27
N ASP A 46 22.54 8.31 -5.29
CA ASP A 46 23.17 7.54 -4.21
C ASP A 46 23.57 6.14 -4.66
N MET A 47 22.73 5.49 -5.48
CA MET A 47 22.99 4.16 -6.03
C MET A 47 23.60 4.18 -7.43
N ARG A 48 23.58 5.32 -8.11
CA ARG A 48 24.10 5.51 -9.48
C ARG A 48 23.53 4.52 -10.49
N LEU A 49 22.26 4.16 -10.30
CA LEU A 49 21.58 3.23 -11.21
C LEU A 49 20.98 3.97 -12.39
N PRO A 50 21.09 3.42 -13.63
CA PRO A 50 20.42 3.96 -14.79
C PRO A 50 18.92 3.92 -14.63
N VAL A 51 18.25 5.06 -14.75
CA VAL A 51 16.79 5.16 -14.82
C VAL A 51 16.39 5.01 -16.29
N THR A 52 15.56 4.02 -16.59
CA THR A 52 15.10 3.70 -17.94
C THR A 52 13.80 4.40 -18.30
N ASP A 53 12.92 4.56 -17.30
CA ASP A 53 11.64 5.28 -17.47
C ASP A 53 11.13 5.80 -16.12
N ARG A 54 10.28 6.84 -16.16
CA ARG A 54 9.67 7.42 -14.96
C ARG A 54 8.43 8.22 -15.30
N ASP A 55 7.42 8.10 -14.46
CA ASP A 55 6.21 8.90 -14.52
C ASP A 55 5.76 9.28 -13.09
N ALA A 56 5.78 10.57 -12.78
CA ALA A 56 5.41 11.06 -11.46
C ALA A 56 3.88 11.07 -11.24
N GLU A 57 3.07 11.17 -12.29
CA GLU A 57 1.61 11.12 -12.16
C GLU A 57 1.15 9.69 -11.91
N ALA A 58 1.65 8.75 -12.69
CA ALA A 58 1.39 7.32 -12.51
C ALA A 58 2.13 6.73 -11.29
N GLY A 59 3.18 7.41 -10.82
CA GLY A 59 3.90 7.02 -9.62
C GLY A 59 4.86 5.85 -9.82
N TYR A 60 5.47 5.70 -10.98
CA TYR A 60 6.45 4.64 -11.21
C TYR A 60 7.82 5.16 -11.64
N LEU A 61 8.85 4.40 -11.27
CA LEU A 61 10.24 4.62 -11.63
C LEU A 61 10.86 3.27 -12.02
N LEU A 62 11.29 3.13 -13.27
CA LEU A 62 11.97 1.95 -13.80
C LEU A 62 13.47 2.21 -13.86
N PHE A 63 14.27 1.21 -13.48
CA PHE A 63 15.73 1.32 -13.45
C PHE A 63 16.40 -0.02 -13.72
N GLU A 64 17.70 0.02 -14.01
CA GLU A 64 18.54 -1.17 -14.11
C GLU A 64 19.38 -1.30 -12.83
N TYR A 65 19.16 -2.40 -12.09
CA TYR A 65 20.01 -2.77 -10.98
C TYR A 65 21.26 -3.49 -11.51
N LEU A 66 22.43 -3.04 -11.06
CA LEU A 66 23.71 -3.57 -11.52
C LEU A 66 24.33 -4.42 -10.42
N ASP A 67 24.55 -5.70 -10.71
CA ASP A 67 25.24 -6.62 -9.82
C ASP A 67 26.23 -7.49 -10.59
N HIS A 68 27.48 -7.50 -10.15
CA HIS A 68 28.58 -8.27 -10.76
C HIS A 68 28.63 -8.17 -12.30
N GLY A 69 28.39 -6.97 -12.85
CA GLY A 69 28.40 -6.72 -14.29
C GLY A 69 27.14 -7.17 -15.04
N LYS A 70 26.15 -7.72 -14.36
CA LYS A 70 24.83 -8.06 -14.91
C LYS A 70 23.82 -6.97 -14.61
N ARG A 71 22.83 -6.82 -15.50
CA ARG A 71 21.73 -5.88 -15.37
C ARG A 71 20.43 -6.62 -15.05
N PHE A 72 19.71 -6.13 -14.10
CA PHE A 72 18.42 -6.66 -13.66
C PHE A 72 17.38 -5.56 -13.72
N ALA A 73 16.21 -5.85 -14.29
CA ALA A 73 15.12 -4.87 -14.32
C ALA A 73 14.60 -4.62 -12.91
N GLY A 74 14.56 -3.35 -12.52
CA GLY A 74 14.02 -2.89 -11.25
C GLY A 74 12.87 -1.92 -11.46
N SER A 75 11.90 -1.94 -10.54
CA SER A 75 10.81 -0.97 -10.46
C SER A 75 10.62 -0.47 -9.03
N LEU A 76 10.21 0.77 -8.93
CA LEU A 76 9.72 1.39 -7.70
C LEU A 76 8.38 2.02 -8.03
N GLU A 77 7.33 1.56 -7.36
CA GLU A 77 5.97 2.07 -7.51
C GLU A 77 5.58 2.83 -6.24
N LEU A 78 5.02 4.01 -6.41
CA LEU A 78 4.58 4.89 -5.35
C LEU A 78 3.10 5.21 -5.52
N VAL A 79 2.30 4.90 -4.52
CA VAL A 79 0.85 5.16 -4.55
C VAL A 79 0.49 6.13 -3.44
N ARG A 80 -0.21 7.20 -3.80
CA ARG A 80 -0.76 8.18 -2.85
C ARG A 80 -1.81 7.50 -1.98
N GLY A 81 -1.78 7.77 -0.68
CA GLY A 81 -2.76 7.27 0.27
C GLY A 81 -2.94 8.23 1.43
N GLU A 82 -3.90 7.91 2.28
CA GLU A 82 -4.17 8.64 3.50
C GLU A 82 -4.36 7.66 4.67
N ARG A 83 -3.87 8.05 5.83
CA ARG A 83 -4.14 7.33 7.07
C ARG A 83 -4.61 8.33 8.14
N GLY A 84 -5.90 8.29 8.44
CA GLY A 84 -6.55 9.40 9.15
C GLY A 84 -6.56 10.63 8.24
N GLN A 85 -6.20 11.78 8.73
CA GLN A 85 -6.12 13.02 7.95
C GLN A 85 -4.68 13.34 7.48
N ARG A 86 -3.81 12.35 7.44
CA ARG A 86 -2.40 12.55 7.07
C ARG A 86 -2.03 11.83 5.80
N PRO A 87 -1.29 12.49 4.90
CA PRO A 87 -0.81 11.85 3.68
C PRO A 87 0.20 10.75 4.02
N ILE A 88 0.06 9.62 3.37
CA ILE A 88 1.03 8.53 3.34
C ILE A 88 1.33 8.18 1.89
N THR A 89 2.48 7.57 1.66
CA THR A 89 2.83 7.04 0.35
C THR A 89 3.14 5.56 0.51
N LYS A 90 2.42 4.71 -0.18
CA LYS A 90 2.74 3.29 -0.26
C LYS A 90 3.84 3.12 -1.30
N ALA A 91 4.96 2.53 -0.90
CA ALA A 91 6.07 2.23 -1.79
C ALA A 91 6.18 0.72 -2.01
N VAL A 92 6.43 0.33 -3.25
CA VAL A 92 6.69 -1.04 -3.65
C VAL A 92 7.99 -1.07 -4.45
N VAL A 93 8.95 -1.86 -3.98
CA VAL A 93 10.22 -2.07 -4.66
C VAL A 93 10.28 -3.49 -5.17
N GLN A 94 10.71 -3.66 -6.40
CA GLN A 94 10.93 -4.97 -7.02
C GLN A 94 12.18 -4.94 -7.89
N VAL A 95 13.01 -5.98 -7.79
CA VAL A 95 14.16 -6.21 -8.67
C VAL A 95 14.10 -7.63 -9.18
N GLN A 96 13.80 -7.80 -10.46
CA GLN A 96 13.60 -9.11 -11.06
C GLN A 96 14.89 -9.95 -11.00
N GLY A 97 14.76 -11.21 -10.58
CA GLY A 97 15.90 -12.13 -10.56
C GLY A 97 16.89 -11.90 -9.43
N MET A 98 16.64 -10.94 -8.53
CA MET A 98 17.47 -10.69 -7.36
C MET A 98 16.83 -11.26 -6.10
N PRO A 99 17.64 -11.64 -5.09
CA PRO A 99 17.11 -12.03 -3.77
C PRO A 99 16.39 -10.88 -3.07
N SER A 100 15.40 -11.20 -2.24
CA SER A 100 14.55 -10.23 -1.54
C SER A 100 15.30 -9.25 -0.64
N TYR A 101 16.51 -9.59 -0.17
CA TYR A 101 17.32 -8.67 0.62
C TYR A 101 17.71 -7.40 -0.16
N VAL A 102 17.80 -7.47 -1.50
CA VAL A 102 18.13 -6.30 -2.34
C VAL A 102 16.98 -5.29 -2.28
N GLU A 103 15.75 -5.77 -2.42
CA GLU A 103 14.56 -4.94 -2.32
C GLU A 103 14.40 -4.35 -0.93
N GLN A 104 14.66 -5.15 0.11
CA GLN A 104 14.67 -4.70 1.50
C GLN A 104 15.72 -3.60 1.71
N MET A 105 16.96 -3.82 1.26
CA MET A 105 18.04 -2.84 1.35
C MET A 105 17.68 -1.51 0.66
N MET A 106 17.07 -1.58 -0.53
CA MET A 106 16.64 -0.39 -1.25
C MET A 106 15.52 0.35 -0.50
N PHE A 107 14.56 -0.40 0.05
CA PHE A 107 13.48 0.17 0.84
C PHE A 107 14.01 0.88 2.10
N ASP A 108 14.89 0.21 2.87
CA ASP A 108 15.51 0.77 4.08
C ASP A 108 16.36 2.02 3.76
N LYS A 109 17.02 2.03 2.59
CA LYS A 109 17.78 3.18 2.12
C LYS A 109 16.86 4.36 1.79
N LEU A 110 15.70 4.09 1.20
CA LEU A 110 14.69 5.12 0.94
C LEU A 110 14.14 5.70 2.26
N GLU A 111 13.80 4.87 3.23
CA GLU A 111 13.34 5.32 4.54
C GLU A 111 14.38 6.17 5.27
N ARG A 112 15.64 5.75 5.25
CA ARG A 112 16.73 6.52 5.84
C ARG A 112 16.87 7.88 5.17
N LYS A 113 16.87 7.90 3.83
CA LYS A 113 16.98 9.14 3.07
C LYS A 113 15.84 10.12 3.36
N LEU A 114 14.62 9.60 3.52
CA LEU A 114 13.47 10.41 3.90
C LEU A 114 13.65 11.03 5.29
N ARG A 115 14.13 10.26 6.27
CA ARG A 115 14.44 10.81 7.59
C ARG A 115 15.54 11.87 7.55
N ASP A 116 16.58 11.63 6.77
CA ASP A 116 17.71 12.55 6.66
C ASP A 116 17.32 13.86 5.97
N GLU A 117 16.44 13.84 4.97
CA GLU A 117 16.04 15.02 4.19
C GLU A 117 14.82 15.75 4.78
N PHE A 118 13.87 15.02 5.38
CA PHE A 118 12.58 15.58 5.80
C PHE A 118 12.28 15.41 7.29
N GLY A 119 13.19 14.80 8.04
CA GLY A 119 13.01 14.53 9.47
C GLY A 119 12.20 13.27 9.78
N GLU A 120 11.83 13.10 11.05
CA GLU A 120 11.07 11.93 11.50
C GLU A 120 9.70 11.83 10.82
N PRO A 121 9.23 10.61 10.52
CA PRO A 121 7.92 10.39 9.92
C PRO A 121 6.81 10.98 10.78
N LEU A 122 5.78 11.51 10.12
CA LEU A 122 4.59 12.02 10.80
C LEU A 122 4.00 10.93 11.72
N GLU A 123 3.94 11.20 13.03
CA GLU A 123 3.36 10.25 13.98
C GLU A 123 1.90 9.90 13.63
N PRO A 124 1.44 8.67 13.89
CA PRO A 124 0.03 8.34 13.76
C PRO A 124 -0.80 9.27 14.62
N VAL A 125 -1.85 9.87 14.07
CA VAL A 125 -2.83 10.55 14.90
C VAL A 125 -3.41 9.49 15.84
N LYS A 126 -3.08 9.58 17.14
CA LYS A 126 -3.73 8.76 18.15
C LYS A 126 -5.23 9.02 18.00
N PRO A 127 -6.08 8.02 17.79
CA PRO A 127 -7.51 8.24 17.73
C PRO A 127 -7.89 9.02 18.98
N ALA A 128 -8.55 10.20 18.82
CA ALA A 128 -9.11 10.89 19.96
C ALA A 128 -9.98 9.87 20.71
N PRO A 129 -9.89 9.79 22.05
CA PRO A 129 -10.77 8.90 22.81
C PRO A 129 -12.18 9.16 22.33
N ALA A 130 -12.86 8.10 21.87
CA ALA A 130 -14.24 8.18 21.43
C ALA A 130 -15.00 8.90 22.51
N LYS A 131 -15.60 10.05 22.20
CA LYS A 131 -16.52 10.72 23.12
C LYS A 131 -17.50 9.65 23.59
N PRO A 132 -17.73 9.50 24.89
CA PRO A 132 -18.73 8.56 25.37
C PRO A 132 -20.01 8.84 24.59
N THR A 133 -20.49 7.85 23.88
CA THR A 133 -21.80 7.91 23.23
C THR A 133 -22.78 8.15 24.35
N GLU A 134 -23.29 9.40 24.43
CA GLU A 134 -24.35 9.78 25.32
C GLU A 134 -25.49 8.80 25.10
N LYS A 135 -25.69 7.92 26.09
CA LYS A 135 -26.77 6.94 26.08
C LYS A 135 -28.05 7.75 25.91
N LYS A 136 -28.65 7.70 24.72
CA LYS A 136 -30.00 8.20 24.49
C LYS A 136 -30.87 7.64 25.59
N PRO A 137 -31.59 8.48 26.35
CA PRO A 137 -32.51 8.01 27.37
C PRO A 137 -33.51 7.02 26.75
N PRO A 138 -33.97 6.01 27.48
CA PRO A 138 -35.02 5.14 26.99
C PRO A 138 -36.24 5.97 26.67
N ALA A 139 -36.80 5.81 25.47
CA ALA A 139 -38.06 6.37 25.07
C ALA A 139 -39.11 5.80 26.01
N ASP A 140 -39.71 6.66 26.85
CA ASP A 140 -40.91 6.31 27.60
C ASP A 140 -42.02 6.01 26.59
N ASP A 141 -42.37 4.74 26.53
CA ASP A 141 -43.53 4.21 25.80
C ASP A 141 -44.79 4.53 26.68
N ASN A 142 -45.22 5.79 26.61
CA ASN A 142 -46.57 6.12 27.02
C ASN A 142 -47.37 6.49 25.79
N GLY A 143 -48.05 5.46 25.28
CA GLY A 143 -49.01 5.58 24.22
C GLY A 143 -50.13 6.56 24.63
N GLU A 144 -50.17 7.66 23.94
CA GLU A 144 -51.39 8.46 23.85
C GLU A 144 -51.44 8.95 22.39
N LEU A 145 -52.30 8.28 21.63
CA LEU A 145 -52.68 8.68 20.26
C LEU A 145 -53.52 9.95 20.37
N PRO A 146 -53.17 11.06 19.77
CA PRO A 146 -54.06 12.16 19.61
C PRO A 146 -55.24 11.77 18.71
N ALA A 147 -56.45 11.95 19.19
CA ALA A 147 -57.68 11.72 18.47
C ALA A 147 -57.72 12.54 17.16
N GLU A 148 -58.06 11.85 16.09
CA GLU A 148 -58.31 12.41 14.77
C GLU A 148 -59.51 13.36 14.81
N PRO A 149 -59.40 14.64 14.40
CA PRO A 149 -60.58 15.51 14.30
C PRO A 149 -61.47 15.12 13.14
N ALA A 150 -62.75 15.01 13.42
CA ALA A 150 -63.83 14.68 12.49
C ALA A 150 -63.88 15.67 11.32
N PRO A 151 -64.28 15.22 10.10
CA PRO A 151 -64.40 16.08 8.92
C PRO A 151 -65.60 17.00 9.06
N GLU A 152 -65.43 18.27 8.79
CA GLU A 152 -66.49 19.29 8.71
C GLU A 152 -67.33 19.09 7.48
N PRO A 153 -68.67 19.32 7.54
CA PRO A 153 -69.54 19.17 6.38
C PRO A 153 -69.43 20.35 5.43
N PHE A 154 -69.32 20.03 4.15
CA PHE A 154 -69.45 21.00 3.05
C PHE A 154 -70.81 21.68 3.07
N GLN A 155 -70.84 22.99 3.07
CA GLN A 155 -71.93 23.81 2.54
C GLN A 155 -71.49 24.50 1.25
#